data_be8ea442767e567d77c347711eac2203
#
_entry.id   be8ea442767e567d77c347711eac2203
#
_cell.length_a   1.000
_cell.length_b   1.000
_cell.length_c   1.000
_cell.angle_alpha   90.00
_cell.angle_beta   90.00
_cell.angle_gamma   90.00
#
_symmetry.space_group_name_H-M   'P 1'
#
loop_
_entity.id
_entity.type
_entity.pdbx_description
1 polymer ?
#
loop_
_entity_poly.entity_id
_entity_poly.type
_entity_poly.pdbx_seq_one_letter_code
_entity_poly.pdbx_strand_id
1 'polypeptide(L)'
;QKAIITFVDQDDNNKEVGKVVESGKSGEPIGTTNYATRLKELTDKGYEVVNDEFKGPKTFDNDDKKDQQFVVTLRQGKEPITDPAKLNSKVTRTIKYQYADGKPEGRPALKAPVTQEAAFTRTGERNRVTGVETFTPWTPATKELAQEATPVVTGFVADKANVAAKTVTPDDKDSEETVKYSKLGSYVPNVPEGLPKVQNLPYPNDPTDPSKPGTDLPVIPHVPGTTTVGPDGTTPLTPKDPSDPSKGYNPPPIPNDPTQDTPINYVKDGQKAIITFVDQDDNNKEVGKVVESGKSGEPIGTTNYATRLKELTDKGYEVVNDEFKGPKNFDNDDKKDQQFVVTLRQGKE
;
A
#
# COMPACT_ATOMS: atom_id res chain seq x y z
N GLN A 1 72.38 -34.40 40.75
CA GLN A 1 71.89 -34.08 39.43
C GLN A 1 70.57 -33.38 39.52
N LYS A 2 70.24 -32.53 38.47
CA LYS A 2 68.96 -31.86 38.35
C LYS A 2 68.35 -32.17 36.96
N ALA A 3 67.05 -32.33 36.96
CA ALA A 3 66.27 -32.43 35.75
C ALA A 3 65.21 -31.28 35.75
N ILE A 4 65.10 -30.54 34.67
CA ILE A 4 64.19 -29.47 34.55
C ILE A 4 63.16 -29.86 33.45
N ILE A 5 61.86 -29.87 33.81
CA ILE A 5 60.79 -30.19 32.93
C ILE A 5 60.02 -28.88 32.67
N THR A 6 60.09 -28.38 31.46
CA THR A 6 59.48 -27.10 31.08
C THR A 6 58.27 -27.35 30.17
N PHE A 7 57.12 -26.81 30.56
CA PHE A 7 55.91 -26.87 29.79
C PHE A 7 55.77 -25.57 29.00
N VAL A 8 55.65 -25.69 27.68
CA VAL A 8 55.56 -24.53 26.78
C VAL A 8 54.25 -24.54 25.96
N ASP A 9 53.75 -23.35 25.71
CA ASP A 9 52.54 -23.16 24.89
C ASP A 9 52.95 -22.81 23.45
N GLN A 10 52.79 -23.78 22.54
CA GLN A 10 53.17 -23.56 21.13
C GLN A 10 52.30 -22.50 20.44
N ASP A 11 51.11 -22.27 20.93
CA ASP A 11 50.18 -21.25 20.36
C ASP A 11 50.48 -19.85 20.89
N ASP A 12 51.42 -19.71 21.80
CA ASP A 12 51.87 -18.42 22.34
C ASP A 12 53.43 -18.34 22.29
N ASN A 13 53.97 -18.59 21.12
CA ASN A 13 55.41 -18.52 20.86
C ASN A 13 56.25 -19.34 21.81
N ASN A 14 55.79 -20.52 22.16
CA ASN A 14 56.49 -21.41 23.11
C ASN A 14 56.79 -20.77 24.47
N LYS A 15 55.91 -19.90 24.91
CA LYS A 15 55.98 -19.30 26.24
C LYS A 15 55.93 -20.39 27.32
N GLU A 16 56.79 -20.30 28.33
CA GLU A 16 56.74 -21.18 29.46
C GLU A 16 55.46 -20.98 30.27
N VAL A 17 54.69 -22.06 30.48
CA VAL A 17 53.44 -22.06 31.25
C VAL A 17 53.54 -22.92 32.51
N GLY A 18 54.62 -23.66 32.65
CA GLY A 18 54.87 -24.44 33.86
C GLY A 18 56.29 -24.97 33.87
N LYS A 19 56.79 -25.28 35.05
CA LYS A 19 58.18 -25.78 35.30
C LYS A 19 58.20 -26.66 36.49
N VAL A 20 58.90 -27.74 36.37
CA VAL A 20 59.15 -28.66 37.47
C VAL A 20 60.68 -28.93 37.50
N VAL A 21 61.25 -28.86 38.69
CA VAL A 21 62.69 -29.19 38.94
C VAL A 21 62.76 -30.38 39.85
N GLU A 22 63.46 -31.44 39.42
CA GLU A 22 63.68 -32.64 40.14
C GLU A 22 65.16 -32.79 40.48
N SER A 23 65.47 -33.26 41.65
CA SER A 23 66.84 -33.48 42.07
C SER A 23 67.04 -34.93 42.56
N GLY A 24 68.17 -35.49 42.25
CA GLY A 24 68.52 -36.84 42.65
C GLY A 24 69.90 -37.19 42.22
N LYS A 25 70.28 -38.43 42.39
CA LYS A 25 71.63 -38.94 42.10
C LYS A 25 71.69 -39.54 40.66
N SER A 26 72.87 -39.49 40.09
CA SER A 26 73.12 -40.07 38.76
C SER A 26 72.61 -41.50 38.68
N GLY A 27 71.94 -41.83 37.66
CA GLY A 27 71.34 -43.17 37.34
C GLY A 27 70.11 -43.54 38.11
N GLU A 28 69.67 -42.73 39.07
CA GLU A 28 68.39 -42.95 39.76
C GLU A 28 67.20 -42.52 38.96
N PRO A 29 66.05 -43.11 39.20
CA PRO A 29 64.82 -42.70 38.48
C PRO A 29 64.45 -41.23 38.85
N ILE A 30 64.01 -40.46 37.87
CA ILE A 30 63.47 -39.13 38.09
C ILE A 30 62.04 -39.28 38.59
N GLY A 31 61.71 -38.58 39.68
CA GLY A 31 60.38 -38.59 40.24
C GLY A 31 59.34 -38.02 39.18
N THR A 32 58.11 -38.59 39.16
CA THR A 32 57.12 -38.27 38.25
C THR A 32 55.87 -37.58 38.83
N THR A 33 55.81 -37.52 40.19
CA THR A 33 54.61 -36.99 40.87
C THR A 33 54.38 -35.50 40.57
N ASN A 34 55.44 -34.68 40.70
CA ASN A 34 55.33 -33.25 40.46
C ASN A 34 55.02 -32.93 39.01
N TYR A 35 55.62 -33.67 38.09
CA TYR A 35 55.31 -33.57 36.66
C TYR A 35 53.84 -33.92 36.41
N ALA A 36 53.33 -35.01 36.91
CA ALA A 36 51.95 -35.44 36.72
C ALA A 36 50.96 -34.42 37.29
N THR A 37 51.21 -33.88 38.46
CA THR A 37 50.37 -32.84 39.07
C THR A 37 50.35 -31.58 38.23
N ARG A 38 51.51 -31.15 37.77
CA ARG A 38 51.57 -29.92 36.92
C ARG A 38 50.92 -30.13 35.59
N LEU A 39 51.15 -31.26 34.98
CA LEU A 39 50.48 -31.58 33.70
C LEU A 39 48.96 -31.59 33.84
N LYS A 40 48.45 -32.19 34.91
CA LYS A 40 47.01 -32.20 35.18
C LYS A 40 46.47 -30.80 35.38
N GLU A 41 47.13 -29.94 36.12
CA GLU A 41 46.74 -28.56 36.29
C GLU A 41 46.60 -27.83 34.92
N LEU A 42 47.57 -28.06 34.03
CA LEU A 42 47.60 -27.43 32.73
C LEU A 42 46.53 -28.02 31.77
N THR A 43 46.33 -29.34 31.75
CA THR A 43 45.29 -29.96 30.98
C THR A 43 43.89 -29.57 31.49
N ASP A 44 43.74 -29.42 32.82
CA ASP A 44 42.49 -28.93 33.40
C ASP A 44 42.20 -27.48 32.98
N LYS A 45 43.22 -26.68 32.68
CA LYS A 45 43.06 -25.32 32.13
C LYS A 45 42.74 -25.29 30.66
N GLY A 46 42.76 -26.43 30.00
CA GLY A 46 42.41 -26.52 28.58
C GLY A 46 43.58 -26.82 27.64
N TYR A 47 44.80 -26.98 28.17
CA TYR A 47 45.95 -27.35 27.34
C TYR A 47 45.87 -28.83 26.92
N GLU A 48 46.41 -29.10 25.74
CA GLU A 48 46.56 -30.44 25.19
C GLU A 48 48.03 -30.72 24.91
N VAL A 49 48.51 -31.96 25.16
CA VAL A 49 49.90 -32.34 24.91
C VAL A 49 50.12 -32.57 23.42
N VAL A 50 51.09 -31.89 22.85
CA VAL A 50 51.55 -32.07 21.47
C VAL A 50 52.73 -33.04 21.43
N ASN A 51 53.74 -32.76 22.27
CA ASN A 51 54.90 -33.60 22.38
C ASN A 51 55.41 -33.55 23.82
N ASP A 52 55.83 -34.69 24.36
CA ASP A 52 56.26 -34.83 25.72
C ASP A 52 57.57 -35.58 25.75
N GLU A 53 58.68 -34.82 25.96
CA GLU A 53 60.00 -35.40 26.07
C GLU A 53 60.22 -36.16 27.38
N PHE A 54 59.37 -35.95 28.39
CA PHE A 54 59.46 -36.59 29.67
C PHE A 54 58.61 -37.86 29.82
N LYS A 55 57.84 -38.19 28.78
CA LYS A 55 56.95 -39.35 28.79
C LYS A 55 57.74 -40.68 28.91
N GLY A 56 57.32 -41.52 29.81
CA GLY A 56 57.92 -42.77 30.05
C GLY A 56 59.01 -42.67 31.17
N PRO A 57 59.57 -43.81 31.64
CA PRO A 57 60.56 -43.77 32.66
C PRO A 57 61.81 -43.06 32.22
N LYS A 58 62.31 -42.11 33.06
CA LYS A 58 63.55 -41.38 32.86
C LYS A 58 64.43 -41.50 34.09
N THR A 59 65.75 -41.52 33.88
CA THR A 59 66.75 -41.57 34.94
C THR A 59 67.64 -40.33 34.84
N PHE A 60 68.19 -39.89 36.00
CA PHE A 60 69.12 -38.78 35.98
C PHE A 60 70.38 -39.19 35.22
N ASP A 61 70.91 -38.27 34.41
CA ASP A 61 72.16 -38.49 33.71
C ASP A 61 73.36 -38.34 34.59
N ASN A 62 74.57 -38.41 34.05
CA ASN A 62 75.79 -38.26 34.76
C ASN A 62 76.62 -37.03 34.37
N ASP A 63 75.96 -36.02 33.78
CA ASP A 63 76.55 -34.77 33.35
C ASP A 63 76.48 -33.75 34.51
N ASP A 64 77.63 -33.55 35.20
CA ASP A 64 77.67 -32.60 36.32
C ASP A 64 77.71 -31.13 35.90
N LYS A 65 77.87 -30.87 34.62
CA LYS A 65 78.03 -29.50 34.06
C LYS A 65 76.75 -28.87 33.63
N LYS A 66 75.75 -29.66 33.29
CA LYS A 66 74.50 -29.17 32.78
C LYS A 66 73.33 -29.87 33.41
N ASP A 67 72.28 -29.06 33.71
CA ASP A 67 71.03 -29.63 34.13
C ASP A 67 70.35 -30.33 32.92
N GLN A 68 69.73 -31.44 33.18
CA GLN A 68 69.04 -32.25 32.20
C GLN A 68 67.71 -31.54 31.88
N GLN A 69 67.45 -31.34 30.60
CA GLN A 69 66.25 -30.57 30.13
C GLN A 69 65.25 -31.47 29.43
N PHE A 70 63.99 -31.34 29.79
CA PHE A 70 62.88 -31.97 29.11
C PHE A 70 61.84 -30.90 28.75
N VAL A 71 61.34 -30.88 27.54
CA VAL A 71 60.30 -29.94 27.10
C VAL A 71 59.03 -30.71 26.83
N VAL A 72 57.96 -30.26 27.46
CA VAL A 72 56.61 -30.72 27.16
C VAL A 72 55.91 -29.60 26.36
N THR A 73 55.63 -29.87 25.12
CA THR A 73 54.98 -28.92 24.22
C THR A 73 53.47 -29.10 24.29
N LEU A 74 52.78 -28.01 24.62
CA LEU A 74 51.32 -27.98 24.73
C LEU A 74 50.74 -27.07 23.66
N ARG A 75 49.51 -27.32 23.32
CA ARG A 75 48.69 -26.43 22.51
C ARG A 75 47.43 -26.07 23.27
N GLN A 76 46.83 -24.94 22.87
CA GLN A 76 45.56 -24.54 23.44
C GLN A 76 44.44 -25.39 22.83
N GLY A 77 43.71 -26.09 23.68
CA GLY A 77 42.58 -26.92 23.24
C GLY A 77 41.40 -26.07 22.76
N LYS A 78 40.64 -26.64 21.87
CA LYS A 78 39.44 -25.99 21.32
C LYS A 78 38.24 -26.92 21.46
N GLU A 79 37.08 -26.33 21.67
CA GLU A 79 35.81 -27.05 21.73
C GLU A 79 34.77 -26.39 20.81
N PRO A 80 33.86 -27.15 20.19
CA PRO A 80 32.79 -26.57 19.42
C PRO A 80 31.87 -25.74 20.30
N ILE A 81 31.41 -24.61 19.74
CA ILE A 81 30.34 -23.85 20.35
C ILE A 81 29.05 -24.56 20.02
N THR A 82 28.19 -24.80 21.03
CA THR A 82 26.91 -25.51 20.85
C THR A 82 25.70 -24.65 21.14
N ASP A 83 25.90 -23.43 21.65
CA ASP A 83 24.81 -22.50 21.95
C ASP A 83 24.09 -22.04 20.64
N PRO A 84 22.81 -22.45 20.43
CA PRO A 84 22.10 -22.08 19.20
C PRO A 84 21.99 -20.57 18.99
N ALA A 85 21.95 -19.79 20.07
CA ALA A 85 21.83 -18.34 19.98
C ALA A 85 23.05 -17.69 19.32
N LYS A 86 24.22 -18.35 19.38
CA LYS A 86 25.45 -17.87 18.75
C LYS A 86 25.65 -18.37 17.34
N LEU A 87 24.95 -19.46 16.98
CA LEU A 87 25.15 -20.18 15.71
C LEU A 87 24.04 -19.94 14.69
N ASN A 88 22.94 -19.34 15.10
CA ASN A 88 21.78 -19.10 14.23
C ASN A 88 21.37 -17.64 14.31
N SER A 89 20.93 -17.11 13.18
CA SER A 89 20.30 -15.81 13.10
C SER A 89 19.08 -15.91 12.20
N LYS A 90 18.03 -15.21 12.57
CA LYS A 90 16.77 -15.18 11.84
C LYS A 90 16.32 -13.73 11.72
N VAL A 91 16.08 -13.28 10.49
CA VAL A 91 15.60 -11.93 10.21
C VAL A 91 14.24 -12.07 9.57
N THR A 92 13.24 -11.37 10.12
CA THR A 92 11.87 -11.41 9.61
C THR A 92 11.44 -10.04 9.12
N ARG A 93 10.59 -10.05 8.08
CA ARG A 93 9.86 -8.87 7.62
C ARG A 93 8.38 -9.20 7.62
N THR A 94 7.57 -8.39 8.31
CA THR A 94 6.12 -8.54 8.33
C THR A 94 5.49 -7.45 7.47
N ILE A 95 4.62 -7.85 6.55
CA ILE A 95 3.89 -6.94 5.67
C ILE A 95 2.43 -6.93 6.13
N LYS A 96 1.93 -5.76 6.50
CA LYS A 96 0.57 -5.57 6.97
C LYS A 96 -0.24 -4.77 5.96
N TYR A 97 -1.55 -5.02 5.93
CA TYR A 97 -2.50 -4.35 5.04
C TYR A 97 -3.58 -3.70 5.89
N GLN A 98 -3.76 -2.39 5.71
CA GLN A 98 -4.67 -1.58 6.52
C GLN A 98 -5.38 -0.55 5.67
N TYR A 99 -6.58 -0.13 6.09
CA TYR A 99 -7.21 1.06 5.55
C TYR A 99 -6.53 2.31 6.14
N ALA A 100 -6.24 3.29 5.29
CA ALA A 100 -5.51 4.49 5.69
C ALA A 100 -6.25 5.29 6.77
N ASP A 101 -7.58 5.26 6.76
CA ASP A 101 -8.43 5.95 7.75
C ASP A 101 -8.72 5.10 8.98
N GLY A 102 -8.26 3.85 9.03
CA GLY A 102 -8.48 2.94 10.16
C GLY A 102 -9.91 2.44 10.33
N LYS A 103 -10.73 2.49 9.26
CA LYS A 103 -12.16 2.14 9.32
C LYS A 103 -12.46 0.90 8.48
N PRO A 104 -12.26 -0.31 9.01
CA PRO A 104 -12.47 -1.54 8.24
C PRO A 104 -13.94 -1.97 8.11
N GLU A 105 -14.84 -1.46 8.95
CA GLU A 105 -16.22 -1.93 9.00
C GLU A 105 -16.99 -1.63 7.72
N GLY A 106 -17.73 -2.63 7.24
CA GLY A 106 -18.52 -2.52 6.01
C GLY A 106 -17.70 -2.52 4.73
N ARG A 107 -16.41 -2.79 4.83
CA ARG A 107 -15.45 -2.78 3.71
C ARG A 107 -14.92 -4.18 3.46
N PRO A 108 -14.33 -4.43 2.26
CA PRO A 108 -13.71 -5.71 1.98
C PRO A 108 -12.65 -6.09 3.01
N ALA A 109 -12.57 -7.38 3.34
CA ALA A 109 -11.51 -7.87 4.21
C ALA A 109 -10.16 -7.76 3.49
N LEU A 110 -9.17 -7.21 4.18
CA LEU A 110 -7.82 -7.07 3.64
C LEU A 110 -7.01 -8.35 3.86
N LYS A 111 -5.93 -8.50 3.08
CA LYS A 111 -5.03 -9.64 3.21
C LYS A 111 -4.46 -9.71 4.63
N ALA A 112 -4.38 -10.91 5.17
CA ALA A 112 -3.72 -11.16 6.45
C ALA A 112 -2.23 -10.80 6.36
N PRO A 113 -1.59 -10.44 7.48
CA PRO A 113 -0.16 -10.15 7.48
C PRO A 113 0.67 -11.26 6.85
N VAL A 114 1.65 -10.88 6.04
CA VAL A 114 2.60 -11.80 5.41
C VAL A 114 3.92 -11.68 6.16
N THR A 115 4.43 -12.82 6.66
CA THR A 115 5.73 -12.88 7.32
C THR A 115 6.72 -13.57 6.40
N GLN A 116 7.85 -12.90 6.16
CA GLN A 116 8.96 -13.44 5.38
C GLN A 116 10.15 -13.64 6.32
N GLU A 117 10.88 -14.74 6.14
CA GLU A 117 11.99 -15.10 7.01
C GLU A 117 13.27 -15.36 6.20
N ALA A 118 14.39 -14.91 6.75
CA ALA A 118 15.71 -15.27 6.30
C ALA A 118 16.46 -15.94 7.46
N ALA A 119 16.92 -17.16 7.24
CA ALA A 119 17.68 -17.91 8.24
C ALA A 119 19.14 -18.00 7.85
N PHE A 120 20.03 -17.85 8.84
CA PHE A 120 21.47 -17.89 8.68
C PHE A 120 22.07 -18.81 9.72
N THR A 121 23.14 -19.51 9.35
CA THR A 121 23.85 -20.39 10.26
C THR A 121 25.34 -20.17 10.18
N ARG A 122 26.03 -20.51 11.25
CA ARG A 122 27.50 -20.55 11.30
C ARG A 122 27.91 -21.58 12.32
N THR A 123 29.20 -21.92 12.31
CA THR A 123 29.83 -22.74 13.34
C THR A 123 30.84 -21.88 14.10
N GLY A 124 31.23 -22.36 15.25
CA GLY A 124 32.20 -21.65 16.06
C GLY A 124 32.96 -22.57 16.97
N GLU A 125 34.11 -22.11 17.43
CA GLU A 125 34.98 -22.77 18.37
C GLU A 125 35.31 -21.84 19.52
N ARG A 126 35.44 -22.44 20.70
CA ARG A 126 35.91 -21.74 21.91
C ARG A 126 37.28 -22.27 22.27
N ASN A 127 38.25 -21.37 22.42
CA ASN A 127 39.55 -21.72 22.98
C ASN A 127 39.40 -22.03 24.47
N ARG A 128 39.74 -23.25 24.84
CA ARG A 128 39.55 -23.74 26.22
C ARG A 128 40.49 -23.09 27.22
N VAL A 129 41.62 -22.52 26.78
CA VAL A 129 42.57 -21.83 27.61
C VAL A 129 42.23 -20.36 27.80
N THR A 130 41.99 -19.64 26.69
CA THR A 130 41.76 -18.20 26.70
C THR A 130 40.31 -17.81 26.84
N GLY A 131 39.38 -18.72 26.50
CA GLY A 131 37.95 -18.43 26.43
C GLY A 131 37.54 -17.68 25.18
N VAL A 132 38.45 -17.40 24.26
CA VAL A 132 38.14 -16.66 23.01
C VAL A 132 37.30 -17.53 22.09
N GLU A 133 36.23 -16.96 21.61
CA GLU A 133 35.32 -17.60 20.64
C GLU A 133 35.59 -17.07 19.24
N THR A 134 35.68 -17.97 18.27
CA THR A 134 35.83 -17.64 16.83
C THR A 134 34.76 -18.33 16.06
N PHE A 135 34.29 -17.67 14.98
CA PHE A 135 33.17 -18.15 14.19
C PHE A 135 33.53 -18.19 12.71
N THR A 136 32.94 -19.15 12.00
CA THR A 136 32.94 -19.14 10.53
C THR A 136 32.06 -17.99 10.05
N PRO A 137 32.23 -17.55 8.79
CA PRO A 137 31.29 -16.63 8.19
C PRO A 137 29.87 -17.20 8.22
N TRP A 138 28.89 -16.32 8.29
CA TRP A 138 27.50 -16.73 8.18
C TRP A 138 27.20 -17.36 6.82
N THR A 139 26.35 -18.39 6.82
CA THR A 139 25.88 -19.07 5.61
C THR A 139 24.33 -19.02 5.55
N PRO A 140 23.74 -18.45 4.51
CA PRO A 140 24.38 -17.61 3.49
C PRO A 140 24.86 -16.28 4.08
N ALA A 141 25.73 -15.56 3.38
CA ALA A 141 26.19 -14.25 3.83
C ALA A 141 25.05 -13.20 3.83
N THR A 142 24.21 -13.30 2.82
CA THR A 142 23.01 -12.47 2.65
C THR A 142 21.88 -13.33 2.13
N LYS A 143 20.64 -12.86 2.30
CA LYS A 143 19.47 -13.51 1.71
C LYS A 143 18.46 -12.46 1.27
N GLU A 144 17.82 -12.71 0.13
CA GLU A 144 16.77 -11.83 -0.38
C GLU A 144 15.42 -12.25 0.17
N LEU A 145 14.69 -11.28 0.73
CA LEU A 145 13.27 -11.40 1.00
C LEU A 145 12.54 -10.98 -0.28
N ALA A 146 11.72 -11.86 -0.81
CA ALA A 146 11.08 -11.66 -2.12
C ALA A 146 10.15 -10.46 -2.13
N GLN A 147 9.99 -9.84 -3.31
CA GLN A 147 8.96 -8.87 -3.57
C GLN A 147 7.58 -9.48 -3.29
N GLU A 148 6.72 -8.72 -2.63
CA GLU A 148 5.34 -9.14 -2.35
C GLU A 148 4.37 -8.22 -3.09
N ALA A 149 3.57 -8.80 -4.01
CA ALA A 149 2.58 -8.05 -4.76
C ALA A 149 1.43 -7.60 -3.85
N THR A 150 0.96 -6.38 -4.04
CA THR A 150 -0.19 -5.85 -3.32
C THR A 150 -1.48 -6.30 -4.00
N PRO A 151 -2.47 -6.84 -3.26
CA PRO A 151 -3.76 -7.18 -3.84
C PRO A 151 -4.55 -5.95 -4.27
N VAL A 152 -5.34 -6.09 -5.34
CA VAL A 152 -6.35 -5.10 -5.74
C VAL A 152 -7.55 -5.23 -4.80
N VAL A 153 -8.01 -4.11 -4.26
CA VAL A 153 -9.22 -4.04 -3.42
C VAL A 153 -10.22 -3.13 -4.10
N THR A 154 -11.37 -3.68 -4.48
CA THR A 154 -12.40 -2.93 -5.20
C THR A 154 -12.86 -1.70 -4.42
N GLY A 155 -12.83 -0.54 -5.08
CA GLY A 155 -13.22 0.73 -4.50
C GLY A 155 -12.12 1.45 -3.72
N PHE A 156 -10.90 0.89 -3.68
CA PHE A 156 -9.78 1.44 -2.94
C PHE A 156 -8.50 1.40 -3.78
N VAL A 157 -7.58 2.29 -3.48
CA VAL A 157 -6.21 2.28 -4.03
C VAL A 157 -5.21 2.11 -2.91
N ALA A 158 -4.19 1.30 -3.18
CA ALA A 158 -3.07 1.11 -2.27
C ALA A 158 -2.01 2.20 -2.48
N ASP A 159 -1.25 2.50 -1.43
CA ASP A 159 -0.12 3.43 -1.51
C ASP A 159 1.11 2.84 -2.21
N LYS A 160 1.12 1.52 -2.43
CA LYS A 160 2.19 0.83 -3.15
C LYS A 160 1.63 -0.35 -3.95
N ALA A 161 2.14 -0.51 -5.17
CA ALA A 161 1.77 -1.62 -6.03
C ALA A 161 2.36 -2.95 -5.55
N ASN A 162 3.45 -2.88 -4.81
CA ASN A 162 4.14 -4.02 -4.23
C ASN A 162 5.05 -3.56 -3.09
N VAL A 163 5.47 -4.49 -2.25
CA VAL A 163 6.56 -4.28 -1.32
C VAL A 163 7.82 -4.85 -1.98
N ALA A 164 8.82 -4.00 -2.21
CA ALA A 164 10.00 -4.38 -2.97
C ALA A 164 10.80 -5.49 -2.27
N ALA A 165 11.50 -6.29 -3.06
CA ALA A 165 12.46 -7.24 -2.54
C ALA A 165 13.52 -6.52 -1.69
N LYS A 166 13.97 -7.18 -0.63
CA LYS A 166 14.97 -6.63 0.29
C LYS A 166 16.03 -7.67 0.58
N THR A 167 17.28 -7.31 0.39
CA THR A 167 18.41 -8.17 0.79
C THR A 167 18.76 -7.88 2.23
N VAL A 168 18.80 -8.93 3.05
CA VAL A 168 19.11 -8.84 4.48
C VAL A 168 20.39 -9.60 4.83
N THR A 169 21.03 -9.17 5.91
CA THR A 169 22.21 -9.78 6.51
C THR A 169 21.86 -10.37 7.88
N PRO A 170 22.69 -11.23 8.44
CA PRO A 170 22.43 -11.82 9.76
C PRO A 170 22.26 -10.81 10.90
N ASP A 171 22.84 -9.63 10.76
CA ASP A 171 22.83 -8.58 11.79
C ASP A 171 21.68 -7.59 11.61
N ASP A 172 20.88 -7.73 10.56
CA ASP A 172 19.75 -6.86 10.35
C ASP A 172 18.66 -7.12 11.38
N LYS A 173 17.94 -6.06 11.72
CA LYS A 173 16.80 -6.15 12.63
C LYS A 173 15.57 -6.60 11.86
N ASP A 174 14.62 -7.19 12.58
CA ASP A 174 13.29 -7.45 12.05
C ASP A 174 12.66 -6.13 11.61
N SER A 175 11.87 -6.18 10.54
CA SER A 175 11.24 -5.02 9.96
C SER A 175 9.76 -5.25 9.71
N GLU A 176 9.05 -4.14 9.55
CA GLU A 176 7.62 -4.13 9.30
C GLU A 176 7.32 -3.12 8.19
N GLU A 177 6.49 -3.53 7.23
CA GLU A 177 5.99 -2.68 6.16
C GLU A 177 4.48 -2.68 6.22
N THR A 178 3.87 -1.52 5.99
CA THR A 178 2.41 -1.40 5.96
C THR A 178 1.98 -0.87 4.60
N VAL A 179 1.05 -1.58 3.98
CA VAL A 179 0.36 -1.15 2.76
C VAL A 179 -0.97 -0.53 3.19
N LYS A 180 -1.22 0.72 2.79
CA LYS A 180 -2.43 1.44 3.17
C LYS A 180 -3.33 1.64 1.97
N TYR A 181 -4.61 1.34 2.17
CA TYR A 181 -5.66 1.50 1.16
C TYR A 181 -6.49 2.74 1.48
N SER A 182 -6.68 3.58 0.47
CA SER A 182 -7.53 4.77 0.55
C SER A 182 -8.72 4.62 -0.38
N LYS A 183 -9.88 5.13 0.03
CA LYS A 183 -11.09 5.03 -0.77
C LYS A 183 -10.94 5.83 -2.06
N LEU A 184 -11.26 5.21 -3.19
CA LEU A 184 -11.38 5.91 -4.47
C LEU A 184 -12.52 6.92 -4.41
N GLY A 185 -12.32 8.07 -5.04
CA GLY A 185 -13.37 9.05 -5.23
C GLY A 185 -14.36 8.63 -6.30
N SER A 186 -15.26 9.55 -6.62
CA SER A 186 -16.36 9.36 -7.57
C SER A 186 -16.56 10.60 -8.42
N TYR A 187 -17.18 10.43 -9.59
CA TYR A 187 -17.85 11.51 -10.26
C TYR A 187 -19.14 11.82 -9.49
N VAL A 188 -19.31 13.07 -9.09
CA VAL A 188 -20.44 13.50 -8.26
C VAL A 188 -21.36 14.40 -9.10
N PRO A 189 -22.47 13.87 -9.65
CA PRO A 189 -23.41 14.65 -10.42
C PRO A 189 -24.20 15.63 -9.54
N ASN A 190 -24.20 16.89 -9.95
CA ASN A 190 -24.98 17.95 -9.32
C ASN A 190 -26.14 18.29 -10.25
N VAL A 191 -27.28 17.66 -10.02
CA VAL A 191 -28.49 17.86 -10.81
C VAL A 191 -29.39 18.88 -10.11
N PRO A 192 -29.88 19.91 -10.82
CA PRO A 192 -30.79 20.89 -10.24
C PRO A 192 -32.07 20.22 -9.68
N GLU A 193 -32.66 20.86 -8.68
CA GLU A 193 -33.94 20.39 -8.15
C GLU A 193 -35.05 20.34 -9.20
N GLY A 194 -35.95 19.39 -9.05
CA GLY A 194 -37.05 19.18 -9.99
C GLY A 194 -36.73 18.31 -11.17
N LEU A 195 -35.49 17.94 -11.34
CA LEU A 195 -35.03 17.04 -12.40
C LEU A 195 -34.59 15.69 -11.82
N PRO A 196 -34.57 14.62 -12.65
CA PRO A 196 -34.15 13.29 -12.18
C PRO A 196 -32.76 13.30 -11.64
N LYS A 197 -32.56 12.74 -10.43
CA LYS A 197 -31.26 12.64 -9.78
C LYS A 197 -30.38 11.58 -10.45
N VAL A 198 -29.09 11.82 -10.47
CA VAL A 198 -28.07 10.87 -10.93
C VAL A 198 -27.20 10.49 -9.75
N GLN A 199 -27.00 9.19 -9.53
CA GLN A 199 -26.16 8.70 -8.44
C GLN A 199 -24.68 8.96 -8.75
N ASN A 200 -23.88 9.01 -7.70
CA ASN A 200 -22.42 9.09 -7.83
C ASN A 200 -21.90 7.90 -8.64
N LEU A 201 -20.88 8.15 -9.45
CA LEU A 201 -20.25 7.16 -10.29
C LEU A 201 -18.84 6.92 -9.78
N PRO A 202 -18.59 5.81 -9.06
CA PRO A 202 -17.27 5.51 -8.51
C PRO A 202 -16.20 5.40 -9.59
N TYR A 203 -14.99 5.87 -9.29
CA TYR A 203 -13.87 5.59 -10.18
C TYR A 203 -13.57 4.09 -10.16
N PRO A 204 -13.23 3.51 -11.31
CA PRO A 204 -12.90 2.09 -11.38
C PRO A 204 -11.50 1.81 -10.80
N ASN A 205 -11.28 0.57 -10.36
CA ASN A 205 -9.95 0.07 -10.08
C ASN A 205 -9.23 -0.28 -11.39
N ASP A 206 -7.91 -0.15 -11.38
CA ASP A 206 -7.07 -0.82 -12.37
C ASP A 206 -6.99 -2.31 -11.97
N PRO A 207 -7.33 -3.25 -12.86
CA PRO A 207 -7.36 -4.66 -12.49
C PRO A 207 -5.98 -5.26 -12.25
N THR A 208 -4.91 -4.61 -12.73
CA THR A 208 -3.54 -5.10 -12.63
C THR A 208 -2.64 -4.28 -11.72
N ASP A 209 -3.01 -3.04 -11.42
CA ASP A 209 -2.22 -2.15 -10.56
C ASP A 209 -3.07 -1.66 -9.38
N PRO A 210 -2.85 -2.20 -8.17
CA PRO A 210 -3.63 -1.83 -6.99
C PRO A 210 -3.42 -0.38 -6.53
N SER A 211 -2.39 0.31 -7.03
CA SER A 211 -2.05 1.67 -6.63
C SER A 211 -2.64 2.75 -7.52
N LYS A 212 -3.40 2.37 -8.56
CA LYS A 212 -3.95 3.30 -9.55
C LYS A 212 -5.43 3.05 -9.79
N PRO A 213 -6.18 4.11 -10.18
CA PRO A 213 -7.52 3.92 -10.72
C PRO A 213 -7.44 3.29 -12.10
N GLY A 214 -8.53 2.68 -12.53
CA GLY A 214 -8.65 2.09 -13.87
C GLY A 214 -8.87 3.14 -14.94
N THR A 215 -8.76 2.70 -16.20
CA THR A 215 -8.95 3.54 -17.40
C THR A 215 -10.30 3.31 -18.07
N ASP A 216 -11.04 2.29 -17.67
CA ASP A 216 -12.38 2.00 -18.19
C ASP A 216 -13.41 2.83 -17.42
N LEU A 217 -13.49 4.12 -17.79
CA LEU A 217 -14.29 5.11 -17.06
C LEU A 217 -15.78 4.97 -17.36
N PRO A 218 -16.64 5.27 -16.38
CA PRO A 218 -18.10 5.24 -16.59
C PRO A 218 -18.55 6.35 -17.53
N VAL A 219 -19.65 6.11 -18.23
CA VAL A 219 -20.32 7.13 -19.04
C VAL A 219 -21.10 8.04 -18.10
N ILE A 220 -20.96 9.36 -18.27
CA ILE A 220 -21.75 10.32 -17.50
C ILE A 220 -23.16 10.39 -18.12
N PRO A 221 -24.22 10.08 -17.34
CA PRO A 221 -25.58 10.06 -17.87
C PRO A 221 -26.05 11.42 -18.34
N HIS A 222 -26.89 11.42 -19.39
CA HIS A 222 -27.60 12.60 -19.85
C HIS A 222 -28.84 12.83 -18.99
N VAL A 223 -29.09 14.09 -18.63
CA VAL A 223 -30.35 14.51 -18.00
C VAL A 223 -31.08 15.44 -18.99
N PRO A 224 -32.26 15.04 -19.51
CA PRO A 224 -33.00 15.87 -20.46
C PRO A 224 -33.25 17.28 -19.92
N GLY A 225 -33.13 18.28 -20.78
CA GLY A 225 -33.33 19.68 -20.40
C GLY A 225 -32.12 20.31 -19.74
N THR A 226 -30.97 19.63 -19.73
CA THR A 226 -29.75 20.19 -19.20
C THR A 226 -28.57 20.03 -20.15
N THR A 227 -27.59 20.90 -19.99
CA THR A 227 -26.26 20.77 -20.57
C THR A 227 -25.31 20.30 -19.45
N THR A 228 -24.54 19.24 -19.73
CA THR A 228 -23.59 18.67 -18.76
C THR A 228 -22.25 19.32 -18.93
N VAL A 229 -21.73 19.92 -17.84
CA VAL A 229 -20.45 20.60 -17.84
C VAL A 229 -19.49 19.95 -16.83
N GLY A 230 -18.20 20.16 -17.05
CA GLY A 230 -17.16 19.59 -16.22
C GLY A 230 -16.94 20.30 -14.89
N PRO A 231 -15.83 19.97 -14.20
CA PRO A 231 -15.53 20.52 -12.87
C PRO A 231 -15.37 22.04 -12.82
N ASP A 232 -15.01 22.68 -13.93
CA ASP A 232 -14.88 24.13 -14.01
C ASP A 232 -16.24 24.85 -13.99
N GLY A 233 -17.34 24.11 -14.10
CA GLY A 233 -18.70 24.62 -14.09
C GLY A 233 -19.14 25.27 -15.38
N THR A 234 -18.32 25.32 -16.42
CA THR A 234 -18.59 26.05 -17.67
C THR A 234 -18.32 25.24 -18.93
N THR A 235 -17.29 24.41 -18.97
CA THR A 235 -16.90 23.69 -20.18
C THR A 235 -17.78 22.47 -20.36
N PRO A 236 -18.58 22.40 -21.46
CA PRO A 236 -19.42 21.23 -21.75
C PRO A 236 -18.59 19.97 -21.92
N LEU A 237 -19.10 18.84 -21.40
CA LEU A 237 -18.51 17.53 -21.65
C LEU A 237 -18.78 17.10 -23.10
N THR A 238 -17.84 16.33 -23.64
CA THR A 238 -18.00 15.78 -25.01
C THR A 238 -18.97 14.60 -24.98
N PRO A 239 -20.01 14.58 -25.80
CA PRO A 239 -20.89 13.43 -25.92
C PRO A 239 -20.12 12.18 -26.34
N LYS A 240 -20.48 11.03 -25.78
CA LYS A 240 -19.93 9.74 -26.20
C LYS A 240 -20.21 9.47 -27.67
N ASP A 241 -21.40 9.78 -28.11
CA ASP A 241 -21.82 9.76 -29.51
C ASP A 241 -22.15 11.20 -29.94
N PRO A 242 -21.31 11.84 -30.78
CA PRO A 242 -21.54 13.23 -31.19
C PRO A 242 -22.88 13.49 -31.82
N SER A 243 -23.49 12.45 -32.40
CA SER A 243 -24.82 12.56 -33.07
C SER A 243 -25.99 12.36 -32.11
N ASP A 244 -25.74 11.88 -30.89
CA ASP A 244 -26.79 11.56 -29.92
C ASP A 244 -26.33 11.79 -28.47
N PRO A 245 -26.49 13.02 -27.97
CA PRO A 245 -26.13 13.32 -26.58
C PRO A 245 -26.89 12.52 -25.53
N SER A 246 -28.05 11.95 -25.87
CA SER A 246 -28.84 11.14 -24.96
C SER A 246 -28.10 9.86 -24.51
N LYS A 247 -27.09 9.45 -25.25
CA LYS A 247 -26.24 8.29 -24.90
C LYS A 247 -25.20 8.61 -23.79
N GLY A 248 -25.15 9.83 -23.34
CA GLY A 248 -24.27 10.26 -22.28
C GLY A 248 -22.98 10.90 -22.78
N TYR A 249 -22.08 11.15 -21.83
CA TYR A 249 -20.87 11.94 -22.05
C TYR A 249 -19.63 11.20 -21.60
N ASN A 250 -18.52 11.52 -22.27
CA ASN A 250 -17.21 11.07 -21.82
C ASN A 250 -16.87 11.81 -20.52
N PRO A 251 -16.41 11.09 -19.48
CA PRO A 251 -16.06 11.73 -18.22
C PRO A 251 -14.77 12.54 -18.34
N PRO A 252 -14.60 13.57 -17.50
CA PRO A 252 -13.30 14.22 -17.38
C PRO A 252 -12.29 13.26 -16.78
N PRO A 253 -10.98 13.54 -16.94
CA PRO A 253 -9.94 12.70 -16.34
C PRO A 253 -10.08 12.61 -14.82
N ILE A 254 -9.75 11.44 -14.27
CA ILE A 254 -9.64 11.27 -12.82
C ILE A 254 -8.50 12.17 -12.33
N PRO A 255 -8.68 12.89 -11.19
CA PRO A 255 -7.61 13.70 -10.62
C PRO A 255 -6.34 12.90 -10.34
N ASN A 256 -5.18 13.57 -10.29
CA ASN A 256 -3.91 12.92 -9.91
C ASN A 256 -3.99 12.26 -8.54
N ASP A 257 -4.72 12.86 -7.61
CA ASP A 257 -5.11 12.20 -6.37
C ASP A 257 -6.47 11.53 -6.60
N PRO A 258 -6.51 10.20 -6.81
CA PRO A 258 -7.75 9.51 -7.16
C PRO A 258 -8.70 9.33 -5.98
N THR A 259 -8.36 9.82 -4.80
CA THR A 259 -9.26 9.85 -3.64
C THR A 259 -10.18 11.08 -3.66
N GLN A 260 -9.90 12.04 -4.53
CA GLN A 260 -10.69 13.27 -4.68
C GLN A 260 -11.83 13.05 -5.66
N ASP A 261 -13.03 13.55 -5.29
CA ASP A 261 -14.20 13.51 -6.13
C ASP A 261 -14.10 14.52 -7.28
N THR A 262 -14.77 14.23 -8.38
CA THR A 262 -14.90 15.12 -9.53
C THR A 262 -16.36 15.56 -9.65
N PRO A 263 -16.68 16.85 -9.45
CA PRO A 263 -18.04 17.32 -9.64
C PRO A 263 -18.40 17.35 -11.13
N ILE A 264 -19.61 16.92 -11.43
CA ILE A 264 -20.24 17.02 -12.75
C ILE A 264 -21.46 17.89 -12.60
N ASN A 265 -21.52 18.99 -13.32
CA ASN A 265 -22.59 19.95 -13.16
C ASN A 265 -23.57 19.89 -14.33
N TYR A 266 -24.85 19.90 -14.01
CA TYR A 266 -25.94 19.92 -14.97
C TYR A 266 -26.58 21.30 -14.90
N VAL A 267 -26.54 22.02 -16.03
CA VAL A 267 -27.07 23.37 -16.14
C VAL A 267 -28.36 23.32 -16.93
N LYS A 268 -29.44 23.89 -16.37
CA LYS A 268 -30.75 23.93 -17.05
C LYS A 268 -30.65 24.67 -18.38
N ASP A 269 -31.16 24.07 -19.45
CA ASP A 269 -31.22 24.66 -20.78
C ASP A 269 -32.33 25.72 -20.88
N GLY A 270 -32.18 26.65 -21.79
CA GLY A 270 -33.22 27.55 -22.14
C GLY A 270 -34.37 26.84 -22.91
N GLN A 271 -35.59 27.16 -22.56
CA GLN A 271 -36.79 26.61 -23.15
C GLN A 271 -37.73 27.73 -23.62
N LYS A 272 -38.61 27.41 -24.57
CA LYS A 272 -39.65 28.31 -25.00
C LYS A 272 -41.01 27.65 -24.90
N ALA A 273 -42.01 28.45 -24.52
CA ALA A 273 -43.40 28.07 -24.55
C ALA A 273 -44.16 29.05 -25.43
N ILE A 274 -44.95 28.54 -26.32
CA ILE A 274 -45.76 29.34 -27.27
C ILE A 274 -47.22 29.13 -26.92
N ILE A 275 -47.93 30.22 -26.59
CA ILE A 275 -49.35 30.24 -26.29
C ILE A 275 -50.03 30.90 -27.45
N THR A 276 -50.83 30.13 -28.21
CA THR A 276 -51.52 30.59 -29.40
C THR A 276 -53.02 30.67 -29.11
N PHE A 277 -53.59 31.82 -29.36
CA PHE A 277 -55.02 32.05 -29.24
C PHE A 277 -55.68 31.91 -30.63
N VAL A 278 -56.65 31.03 -30.77
CA VAL A 278 -57.30 30.77 -32.04
C VAL A 278 -58.82 31.03 -32.00
N ASP A 279 -59.36 31.47 -33.08
CA ASP A 279 -60.81 31.72 -33.25
C ASP A 279 -61.44 30.52 -33.92
N GLN A 280 -62.23 29.74 -33.20
CA GLN A 280 -62.87 28.55 -33.75
C GLN A 280 -63.97 28.89 -34.75
N ASP A 281 -64.53 30.10 -34.70
CA ASP A 281 -65.56 30.56 -35.64
C ASP A 281 -64.95 31.07 -36.95
N ASP A 282 -63.64 31.15 -37.05
CA ASP A 282 -62.91 31.55 -38.25
C ASP A 282 -61.82 30.52 -38.56
N ASN A 283 -62.19 29.24 -38.63
CA ASN A 283 -61.30 28.14 -38.97
C ASN A 283 -60.01 28.07 -38.13
N ASN A 284 -60.12 28.33 -36.84
CA ASN A 284 -59.02 28.32 -35.92
C ASN A 284 -57.92 29.28 -36.35
N LYS A 285 -58.24 30.42 -36.91
CA LYS A 285 -57.25 31.45 -37.23
C LYS A 285 -56.60 31.98 -35.97
N GLU A 286 -55.33 32.16 -36.02
CA GLU A 286 -54.58 32.77 -34.90
C GLU A 286 -55.02 34.24 -34.71
N VAL A 287 -55.45 34.62 -33.54
CA VAL A 287 -55.87 35.96 -33.17
C VAL A 287 -54.96 36.58 -32.08
N GLY A 288 -54.04 35.79 -31.55
CA GLY A 288 -53.04 36.27 -30.59
C GLY A 288 -52.00 35.21 -30.35
N LYS A 289 -50.84 35.64 -29.88
CA LYS A 289 -49.70 34.77 -29.62
C LYS A 289 -48.84 35.38 -28.54
N VAL A 290 -48.41 34.56 -27.61
CA VAL A 290 -47.45 34.92 -26.54
C VAL A 290 -46.33 33.91 -26.56
N VAL A 291 -45.09 34.39 -26.50
CA VAL A 291 -43.90 33.54 -26.40
C VAL A 291 -43.26 33.84 -25.09
N GLU A 292 -43.07 32.80 -24.26
CA GLU A 292 -42.39 32.85 -23.00
C GLU A 292 -41.08 32.09 -23.09
N SER A 293 -40.04 32.63 -22.45
CA SER A 293 -38.73 32.01 -22.38
C SER A 293 -38.34 31.82 -20.92
N GLY A 294 -37.68 30.72 -20.64
CA GLY A 294 -37.22 30.41 -19.30
C GLY A 294 -36.39 29.14 -19.33
N LYS A 295 -36.16 28.57 -18.16
CA LYS A 295 -35.33 27.39 -18.01
C LYS A 295 -36.17 26.14 -17.74
N SER A 296 -35.66 25.00 -18.17
CA SER A 296 -36.30 23.68 -17.96
C SER A 296 -36.79 23.54 -16.51
N GLY A 297 -38.04 23.12 -16.35
CA GLY A 297 -38.64 22.86 -15.03
C GLY A 297 -39.11 24.09 -14.28
N GLU A 298 -38.75 25.30 -14.71
CA GLU A 298 -39.19 26.55 -14.06
C GLU A 298 -40.61 26.94 -14.47
N PRO A 299 -41.32 27.72 -13.63
CA PRO A 299 -42.66 28.15 -13.96
C PRO A 299 -42.65 29.05 -15.18
N ILE A 300 -43.65 28.84 -16.08
CA ILE A 300 -43.89 29.72 -17.19
C ILE A 300 -44.61 30.96 -16.69
N GLY A 301 -44.10 32.14 -17.05
CA GLY A 301 -44.73 33.41 -16.72
C GLY A 301 -46.15 33.51 -17.26
N THR A 302 -47.05 34.11 -16.51
CA THR A 302 -48.48 34.20 -16.83
C THR A 302 -48.95 35.62 -17.13
N THR A 303 -48.11 36.61 -16.90
CA THR A 303 -48.49 38.05 -17.05
C THR A 303 -48.86 38.38 -18.50
N ASN A 304 -48.03 37.99 -19.46
CA ASN A 304 -48.29 38.31 -20.86
C ASN A 304 -49.51 37.53 -21.40
N TYR A 305 -49.68 36.29 -21.00
CA TYR A 305 -50.86 35.51 -21.30
C TYR A 305 -52.13 36.21 -20.77
N ALA A 306 -52.12 36.60 -19.49
CA ALA A 306 -53.28 37.25 -18.86
C ALA A 306 -53.63 38.55 -19.57
N THR A 307 -52.65 39.38 -19.89
CA THR A 307 -52.82 40.64 -20.62
C THR A 307 -53.44 40.39 -22.00
N ARG A 308 -52.88 39.43 -22.74
CA ARG A 308 -53.38 39.13 -24.10
C ARG A 308 -54.78 38.57 -24.06
N LEU A 309 -55.06 37.66 -23.11
CA LEU A 309 -56.41 37.09 -22.96
C LEU A 309 -57.45 38.17 -22.66
N LYS A 310 -57.11 39.12 -21.77
CA LYS A 310 -58.00 40.26 -21.45
C LYS A 310 -58.27 41.12 -22.66
N GLU A 311 -57.26 41.44 -23.48
CA GLU A 311 -57.43 42.19 -24.72
C GLU A 311 -58.44 41.53 -25.66
N LEU A 312 -58.33 40.19 -25.79
CA LEU A 312 -59.24 39.42 -26.67
C LEU A 312 -60.63 39.29 -26.11
N THR A 313 -60.81 39.06 -24.82
CA THR A 313 -62.15 39.04 -24.19
C THR A 313 -62.79 40.41 -24.21
N ASP A 314 -61.99 41.48 -24.04
CA ASP A 314 -62.54 42.84 -24.21
C ASP A 314 -63.04 43.12 -25.61
N LYS A 315 -62.52 42.42 -26.61
CA LYS A 315 -62.99 42.49 -28.01
C LYS A 315 -64.27 41.68 -28.30
N GLY A 316 -64.70 40.88 -27.29
CA GLY A 316 -65.87 40.07 -27.42
C GLY A 316 -65.67 38.58 -27.58
N TYR A 317 -64.42 38.14 -27.54
CA TYR A 317 -64.11 36.69 -27.54
C TYR A 317 -64.48 36.04 -26.22
N GLU A 318 -64.87 34.78 -26.26
CA GLU A 318 -65.11 33.95 -25.10
C GLU A 318 -64.22 32.72 -25.15
N VAL A 319 -63.70 32.26 -23.98
CA VAL A 319 -62.86 31.08 -23.91
C VAL A 319 -63.68 29.81 -24.03
N VAL A 320 -63.34 28.98 -25.01
CA VAL A 320 -63.92 27.65 -25.18
C VAL A 320 -63.07 26.60 -24.46
N ASN A 321 -61.75 26.61 -24.71
CA ASN A 321 -60.79 25.71 -24.09
C ASN A 321 -59.46 26.41 -23.92
N ASP A 322 -58.84 26.21 -22.80
CA ASP A 322 -57.56 26.85 -22.47
C ASP A 322 -56.58 25.84 -21.97
N GLU A 323 -55.64 25.43 -22.87
CA GLU A 323 -54.58 24.49 -22.52
C GLU A 323 -53.54 25.07 -21.55
N PHE A 324 -53.50 26.43 -21.41
CA PHE A 324 -52.54 27.10 -20.55
C PHE A 324 -53.10 27.42 -19.18
N LYS A 325 -54.33 27.14 -18.91
CA LYS A 325 -54.97 27.44 -17.64
C LYS A 325 -54.33 26.65 -16.50
N GLY A 326 -54.09 27.34 -15.40
CA GLY A 326 -53.43 26.76 -14.24
C GLY A 326 -51.90 26.89 -14.29
N PRO A 327 -51.20 26.52 -13.24
CA PRO A 327 -49.76 26.61 -13.25
C PRO A 327 -49.13 25.64 -14.25
N LYS A 328 -48.22 26.15 -15.06
CA LYS A 328 -47.48 25.37 -16.05
C LYS A 328 -45.98 25.60 -15.85
N ASN A 329 -45.16 24.59 -16.09
CA ASN A 329 -43.72 24.70 -16.07
C ASN A 329 -43.16 24.44 -17.47
N PHE A 330 -42.00 25.05 -17.77
CA PHE A 330 -41.27 24.71 -18.96
C PHE A 330 -40.92 23.22 -18.94
N ASP A 331 -41.05 22.56 -20.09
CA ASP A 331 -40.63 21.17 -20.23
C ASP A 331 -39.12 21.08 -20.38
N ASN A 332 -38.61 19.87 -20.62
CA ASN A 332 -37.20 19.61 -20.81
C ASN A 332 -36.88 19.09 -22.22
N ASP A 333 -37.75 19.42 -23.20
CA ASP A 333 -37.54 19.04 -24.60
C ASP A 333 -36.82 20.15 -25.34
N ASP A 334 -35.51 19.97 -25.55
CA ASP A 334 -34.66 20.96 -26.22
C ASP A 334 -34.91 21.02 -27.75
N LYS A 335 -35.65 20.06 -28.30
CA LYS A 335 -35.85 19.94 -29.76
C LYS A 335 -37.09 20.65 -30.25
N LYS A 336 -38.06 20.85 -29.37
CA LYS A 336 -39.34 21.43 -29.74
C LYS A 336 -39.78 22.47 -28.75
N ASP A 337 -40.29 23.61 -29.26
CA ASP A 337 -40.94 24.58 -28.41
C ASP A 337 -42.24 24.00 -27.88
N GLN A 338 -42.55 24.29 -26.62
CA GLN A 338 -43.75 23.83 -25.94
C GLN A 338 -44.95 24.62 -26.45
N GLN A 339 -46.01 23.95 -26.82
CA GLN A 339 -47.19 24.59 -27.44
C GLN A 339 -48.39 24.49 -26.53
N PHE A 340 -49.10 25.62 -26.39
CA PHE A 340 -50.38 25.68 -25.70
C PHE A 340 -51.37 26.42 -26.64
N VAL A 341 -52.58 25.87 -26.78
CA VAL A 341 -53.62 26.49 -27.61
C VAL A 341 -54.75 26.92 -26.71
N VAL A 342 -55.13 28.19 -26.83
CA VAL A 342 -56.32 28.74 -26.19
C VAL A 342 -57.37 28.93 -27.32
N THR A 343 -58.44 28.17 -27.26
CA THR A 343 -59.48 28.21 -28.22
C THR A 343 -60.59 29.19 -27.82
N LEU A 344 -60.86 30.13 -28.64
CA LEU A 344 -61.83 31.17 -28.42
C LEU A 344 -63.03 31.07 -29.46
N ARG A 345 -64.17 31.59 -29.08
CA ARG A 345 -65.28 31.78 -29.94
C ARG A 345 -65.72 33.24 -29.91
N GLN A 346 -66.40 33.67 -30.96
CA GLN A 346 -66.95 34.99 -30.99
C GLN A 346 -68.19 35.04 -30.09
N GLY A 347 -68.23 35.99 -29.15
CA GLY A 347 -69.38 36.19 -28.29
C GLY A 347 -70.53 36.78 -29.00
N LYS A 348 -71.73 36.42 -28.58
CA LYS A 348 -73.00 36.92 -29.16
C LYS A 348 -73.82 37.53 -28.02
N GLU A 349 -74.55 38.58 -28.38
CA GLU A 349 -75.50 39.22 -27.46
C GLU A 349 -76.88 38.66 -27.61
#